data_eb5bd6b805d2ef4e8d489bb001ce5f1e
#
_entry.id   eb5bd6b805d2ef4e8d489bb001ce5f1e
#
_cell.length_a   1.000
_cell.length_b   1.000
_cell.length_c   1.000
_cell.angle_alpha   90.00
_cell.angle_beta   90.00
_cell.angle_gamma   90.00
#
_symmetry.space_group_name_H-M   'P 1'
#
loop_
_entity.id
_entity.type
_entity.pdbx_description
1 polymer ?
#
loop_
_entity_poly.entity_id
_entity_poly.type
_entity_poly.pdbx_seq_one_letter_code
_entity_poly.pdbx_strand_id
1 'polypeptide(L)'
;MNYENITIRSMTNTDEAAVCEFFDAMGGESRAFFNRMNTNRKHAVSFCQTPSQKRRYFIAELDGKAVGLVFFLDWNTKIPELGVAVRDEYQGNGIGKRLVRFAVDFAKESDKGGIILTTHIANIRAQALYEELGFSCLGTYKNAKELIYILRYTDAI
;
A
#
# COMPACT_ATOMS: atom_id res chain seq x y z
N MET A 1 0.32 23.33 4.83
CA MET A 1 0.95 22.23 5.58
C MET A 1 2.07 21.66 4.74
N ASN A 2 3.23 21.51 5.33
CA ASN A 2 4.41 21.02 4.60
C ASN A 2 4.50 19.50 4.70
N TYR A 3 4.31 18.81 3.58
CA TYR A 3 4.41 17.35 3.50
C TYR A 3 5.84 16.86 3.24
N GLU A 4 6.81 17.74 3.15
CA GLU A 4 8.23 17.36 3.01
C GLU A 4 8.76 16.65 4.26
N ASN A 5 8.13 16.90 5.40
CA ASN A 5 8.51 16.27 6.68
C ASN A 5 7.93 14.86 6.86
N ILE A 6 7.28 14.31 5.83
CA ILE A 6 6.79 12.94 5.90
C ILE A 6 7.96 11.97 5.81
N THR A 7 8.03 11.06 6.78
CA THR A 7 9.03 9.98 6.83
C THR A 7 8.33 8.66 6.53
N ILE A 8 8.88 7.89 5.61
CA ILE A 8 8.41 6.52 5.34
C ILE A 8 9.38 5.56 6.01
N ARG A 9 8.87 4.71 6.89
CA ARG A 9 9.67 3.78 7.67
C ARG A 9 8.96 2.47 7.91
N SER A 10 9.72 1.44 8.28
CA SER A 10 9.17 0.15 8.66
C SER A 10 8.28 0.29 9.90
N MET A 11 7.17 -0.44 9.90
CA MET A 11 6.27 -0.54 11.03
C MET A 11 6.93 -1.40 12.13
N THR A 12 6.82 -0.97 13.38
CA THR A 12 7.39 -1.66 14.53
C THR A 12 6.31 -2.05 15.54
N ASN A 13 6.70 -2.78 16.59
CA ASN A 13 5.76 -3.19 17.65
C ASN A 13 5.20 -2.01 18.44
N THR A 14 5.81 -0.84 18.38
CA THR A 14 5.30 0.35 19.07
C THR A 14 4.23 1.09 18.27
N ASP A 15 3.92 0.64 17.06
CA ASP A 15 3.01 1.33 16.15
C ASP A 15 1.55 0.84 16.23
N GLU A 16 1.25 -0.12 17.10
CA GLU A 16 -0.09 -0.74 17.14
C GLU A 16 -1.20 0.29 17.32
N ALA A 17 -1.06 1.20 18.27
CA ALA A 17 -2.06 2.24 18.51
C ALA A 17 -2.24 3.17 17.32
N ALA A 18 -1.13 3.58 16.68
CA ALA A 18 -1.16 4.45 15.50
C ALA A 18 -1.81 3.74 14.30
N VAL A 19 -1.56 2.45 14.13
CA VAL A 19 -2.15 1.64 13.06
C VAL A 19 -3.66 1.50 13.28
N CYS A 20 -4.10 1.21 14.50
CA CYS A 20 -5.52 1.15 14.82
C CYS A 20 -6.20 2.49 14.52
N GLU A 21 -5.63 3.58 14.95
CA GLU A 21 -6.17 4.93 14.72
C GLU A 21 -6.24 5.25 13.23
N PHE A 22 -5.20 4.85 12.48
CA PHE A 22 -5.17 5.03 11.03
C PHE A 22 -6.36 4.37 10.34
N PHE A 23 -6.62 3.09 10.63
CA PHE A 23 -7.74 2.36 10.02
C PHE A 23 -9.09 2.90 10.50
N ASP A 24 -9.20 3.28 11.78
CA ASP A 24 -10.45 3.80 12.33
C ASP A 24 -10.83 5.18 11.75
N ALA A 25 -9.83 5.94 11.29
CA ALA A 25 -10.03 7.27 10.71
C ALA A 25 -10.47 7.26 9.24
N MET A 26 -10.46 6.11 8.57
CA MET A 26 -10.87 6.02 7.17
C MET A 26 -12.35 6.32 6.98
N GLY A 27 -12.68 7.20 6.01
CA GLY A 27 -14.04 7.54 5.65
C GLY A 27 -14.72 6.51 4.75
N GLY A 28 -16.00 6.73 4.44
CA GLY A 28 -16.83 5.78 3.71
C GLY A 28 -16.33 5.44 2.32
N GLU A 29 -15.89 6.44 1.54
CA GLU A 29 -15.38 6.22 0.19
C GLU A 29 -14.07 5.42 0.21
N SER A 30 -13.15 5.80 1.08
CA SER A 30 -11.88 5.07 1.23
C SER A 30 -12.10 3.64 1.69
N ARG A 31 -13.05 3.41 2.61
CA ARG A 31 -13.43 2.06 3.04
C ARG A 31 -14.00 1.24 1.89
N ALA A 32 -14.80 1.86 1.03
CA ALA A 32 -15.40 1.18 -0.12
C ALA A 32 -14.34 0.75 -1.14
N PHE A 33 -13.28 1.55 -1.31
CA PHE A 33 -12.21 1.27 -2.27
C PHE A 33 -11.10 0.40 -1.68
N PHE A 34 -10.89 0.45 -0.36
CA PHE A 34 -9.84 -0.34 0.29
C PHE A 34 -10.36 -1.74 0.57
N ASN A 35 -10.05 -2.64 -0.33
CA ASN A 35 -10.54 -4.02 -0.28
C ASN A 35 -10.13 -4.72 1.02
N ARG A 36 -11.06 -5.48 1.59
CA ARG A 36 -10.83 -6.28 2.81
C ARG A 36 -10.33 -5.43 3.99
N MET A 37 -10.94 -4.27 4.18
CA MET A 37 -10.56 -3.29 5.21
C MET A 37 -10.35 -3.92 6.59
N ASN A 38 -11.33 -4.66 7.10
CA ASN A 38 -11.25 -5.25 8.43
C ASN A 38 -10.17 -6.34 8.52
N THR A 39 -10.01 -7.12 7.47
CA THR A 39 -8.98 -8.14 7.39
C THR A 39 -7.60 -7.50 7.37
N ASN A 40 -7.41 -6.45 6.59
CA ASN A 40 -6.14 -5.73 6.51
C ASN A 40 -5.78 -5.07 7.84
N ARG A 41 -6.76 -4.48 8.53
CA ARG A 41 -6.56 -3.93 9.89
C ARG A 41 -6.07 -5.01 10.85
N LYS A 42 -6.76 -6.14 10.88
CA LYS A 42 -6.41 -7.26 11.74
C LYS A 42 -5.00 -7.76 11.47
N HIS A 43 -4.63 -7.91 10.20
CA HIS A 43 -3.30 -8.39 9.83
C HIS A 43 -2.21 -7.38 10.16
N ALA A 44 -2.45 -6.09 9.97
CA ALA A 44 -1.48 -5.05 10.32
C ALA A 44 -1.22 -5.01 11.83
N VAL A 45 -2.27 -5.07 12.63
CA VAL A 45 -2.16 -5.11 14.09
C VAL A 45 -1.41 -6.36 14.54
N SER A 46 -1.74 -7.51 13.96
CA SER A 46 -1.06 -8.78 14.25
C SER A 46 0.42 -8.72 13.89
N PHE A 47 0.78 -8.06 12.80
CA PHE A 47 2.18 -7.88 12.40
C PHE A 47 2.96 -7.05 13.41
N CYS A 48 2.35 -6.01 14.01
CA CYS A 48 3.01 -5.26 15.08
C CYS A 48 3.39 -6.15 16.26
N GLN A 49 2.52 -7.09 16.60
CA GLN A 49 2.71 -7.98 17.74
C GLN A 49 3.68 -9.13 17.42
N THR A 50 3.54 -9.71 16.24
CA THR A 50 4.32 -10.87 15.81
C THR A 50 4.64 -10.73 14.31
N PRO A 51 5.77 -10.07 13.97
CA PRO A 51 6.15 -9.93 12.56
C PRO A 51 6.27 -11.27 11.84
N SER A 52 5.83 -11.29 10.58
CA SER A 52 5.86 -12.47 9.72
C SER A 52 6.74 -12.21 8.50
N GLN A 53 7.44 -13.25 8.02
CA GLN A 53 8.22 -13.15 6.78
C GLN A 53 7.36 -13.08 5.52
N LYS A 54 6.06 -13.36 5.65
CA LYS A 54 5.12 -13.30 4.51
C LYS A 54 4.58 -11.90 4.26
N ARG A 55 4.94 -10.92 5.09
CA ARG A 55 4.41 -9.56 5.00
C ARG A 55 5.48 -8.53 5.27
N ARG A 56 5.26 -7.32 4.74
CA ARG A 56 6.07 -6.13 5.04
C ARG A 56 5.13 -4.95 5.16
N TYR A 57 5.32 -4.12 6.16
CA TYR A 57 4.51 -2.92 6.40
C TYR A 57 5.40 -1.71 6.60
N PHE A 58 5.01 -0.60 5.95
CA PHE A 58 5.69 0.69 6.09
C PHE A 58 4.66 1.76 6.38
N ILE A 59 5.03 2.72 7.22
CA ILE A 59 4.18 3.82 7.64
C ILE A 59 4.73 5.12 7.08
N ALA A 60 3.87 5.95 6.51
CA ALA A 60 4.16 7.36 6.27
C ALA A 60 3.77 8.11 7.54
N GLU A 61 4.76 8.71 8.20
CA GLU A 61 4.57 9.42 9.46
C GLU A 61 4.74 10.91 9.28
N LEU A 62 3.81 11.67 9.84
CA LEU A 62 3.84 13.13 9.88
C LEU A 62 3.44 13.57 11.28
N ASP A 63 4.33 14.30 11.96
CA ASP A 63 4.09 14.83 13.30
C ASP A 63 3.63 13.75 14.30
N GLY A 64 4.27 12.58 14.25
CA GLY A 64 3.97 11.46 15.15
C GLY A 64 2.71 10.67 14.80
N LYS A 65 2.07 10.98 13.68
CA LYS A 65 0.81 10.37 13.27
C LYS A 65 1.01 9.56 11.99
N ALA A 66 0.39 8.38 11.89
CA ALA A 66 0.37 7.60 10.66
C ALA A 66 -0.63 8.22 9.69
N VAL A 67 -0.13 8.77 8.58
CA VAL A 67 -0.96 9.41 7.57
C VAL A 67 -1.14 8.55 6.33
N GLY A 68 -0.30 7.53 6.18
CA GLY A 68 -0.38 6.57 5.09
C GLY A 68 0.25 5.25 5.48
N LEU A 69 -0.11 4.22 4.75
CA LEU A 69 0.38 2.87 4.97
C LEU A 69 0.59 2.21 3.62
N VAL A 70 1.73 1.54 3.45
CA VAL A 70 1.99 0.69 2.29
C VAL A 70 2.49 -0.65 2.79
N PHE A 71 2.05 -1.73 2.16
CA PHE A 71 2.40 -3.05 2.62
C PHE A 71 2.41 -4.07 1.49
N PHE A 72 3.14 -5.15 1.72
CA PHE A 72 3.18 -6.31 0.85
C PHE A 72 2.56 -7.51 1.54
N LEU A 73 1.74 -8.23 0.81
CA LEU A 73 1.26 -9.57 1.14
C LEU A 73 2.06 -10.57 0.30
N ASP A 74 2.16 -11.80 0.79
CA ASP A 74 2.91 -12.85 0.09
C ASP A 74 4.36 -12.44 -0.21
N TRP A 75 4.98 -11.74 0.72
CA TRP A 75 6.34 -11.24 0.56
C TRP A 75 7.36 -12.35 0.30
N ASN A 76 7.07 -13.56 0.72
CA ASN A 76 7.93 -14.72 0.49
C ASN A 76 7.87 -15.26 -0.95
N THR A 77 7.09 -14.65 -1.82
CA THR A 77 6.99 -15.03 -3.25
C THR A 77 7.77 -14.05 -4.13
N LYS A 78 7.96 -14.42 -5.40
CA LYS A 78 8.69 -13.58 -6.37
C LYS A 78 7.90 -12.35 -6.81
N ILE A 79 6.58 -12.41 -6.77
CA ILE A 79 5.70 -11.28 -7.16
C ILE A 79 4.69 -11.06 -6.05
N PRO A 80 5.08 -10.33 -4.98
CA PRO A 80 4.18 -10.05 -3.87
C PRO A 80 3.06 -9.08 -4.26
N GLU A 81 1.97 -9.11 -3.48
CA GLU A 81 0.85 -8.20 -3.67
C GLU A 81 1.05 -6.94 -2.84
N LEU A 82 0.78 -5.79 -3.45
CA LEU A 82 0.91 -4.47 -2.82
C LEU A 82 -0.45 -3.94 -2.38
N GLY A 83 -0.48 -3.36 -1.18
CA GLY A 83 -1.60 -2.55 -0.71
C GLY A 83 -1.12 -1.18 -0.27
N VAL A 84 -1.91 -0.15 -0.51
CA VAL A 84 -1.59 1.21 -0.12
C VAL A 84 -2.87 1.94 0.30
N ALA A 85 -2.77 2.75 1.34
CA ALA A 85 -3.87 3.59 1.79
C ALA A 85 -3.33 4.89 2.38
N VAL A 86 -4.06 5.99 2.18
CA VAL A 86 -3.74 7.30 2.72
C VAL A 86 -4.97 7.82 3.45
N ARG A 87 -4.79 8.41 4.63
CA ARG A 87 -5.90 9.03 5.38
C ARG A 87 -6.60 10.06 4.51
N ASP A 88 -7.92 10.14 4.63
CA ASP A 88 -8.77 10.96 3.77
C ASP A 88 -8.31 12.41 3.72
N GLU A 89 -8.03 13.01 4.87
CA GLU A 89 -7.63 14.42 4.97
C GLU A 89 -6.26 14.72 4.35
N TYR A 90 -5.47 13.69 4.06
CA TYR A 90 -4.14 13.86 3.44
C TYR A 90 -4.10 13.42 1.97
N GLN A 91 -5.20 12.98 1.42
CA GLN A 91 -5.27 12.58 0.01
C GLN A 91 -5.11 13.79 -0.93
N GLY A 92 -4.66 13.54 -2.15
CA GLY A 92 -4.45 14.60 -3.13
C GLY A 92 -3.15 15.38 -2.98
N ASN A 93 -2.23 14.92 -2.12
CA ASN A 93 -0.97 15.62 -1.82
C ASN A 93 0.28 14.82 -2.23
N GLY A 94 0.11 13.77 -3.02
CA GLY A 94 1.22 12.97 -3.52
C GLY A 94 1.77 11.93 -2.53
N ILE A 95 1.14 11.74 -1.38
CA ILE A 95 1.61 10.78 -0.37
C ILE A 95 1.49 9.34 -0.89
N GLY A 96 0.38 9.01 -1.52
CA GLY A 96 0.17 7.69 -2.12
C GLY A 96 1.24 7.36 -3.15
N LYS A 97 1.58 8.32 -4.01
CA LYS A 97 2.63 8.17 -5.02
C LYS A 97 4.00 7.93 -4.37
N ARG A 98 4.33 8.67 -3.32
CA ARG A 98 5.59 8.48 -2.58
C ARG A 98 5.65 7.09 -1.94
N LEU A 99 4.54 6.63 -1.36
CA LEU A 99 4.45 5.30 -0.74
C LEU A 99 4.63 4.18 -1.77
N VAL A 100 3.94 4.27 -2.90
CA VAL A 100 4.07 3.24 -3.95
C VAL A 100 5.47 3.27 -4.55
N ARG A 101 6.04 4.44 -4.78
CA ARG A 101 7.42 4.57 -5.27
C ARG A 101 8.42 3.93 -4.32
N PHE A 102 8.25 4.19 -3.02
CA PHE A 102 9.07 3.57 -1.98
C PHE A 102 8.96 2.03 -2.06
N ALA A 103 7.74 1.52 -2.18
CA ALA A 103 7.51 0.07 -2.25
C ALA A 103 8.10 -0.55 -3.53
N VAL A 104 7.98 0.15 -4.65
CA VAL A 104 8.56 -0.30 -5.93
C VAL A 104 10.08 -0.43 -5.80
N ASP A 105 10.74 0.58 -5.24
CA ASP A 105 12.18 0.56 -5.04
C ASP A 105 12.60 -0.52 -4.05
N PHE A 106 11.85 -0.67 -2.95
CA PHE A 106 12.12 -1.68 -1.94
C PHE A 106 12.05 -3.10 -2.52
N ALA A 107 11.01 -3.39 -3.30
CA ALA A 107 10.85 -4.71 -3.92
C ALA A 107 11.95 -4.99 -4.95
N LYS A 108 12.34 -3.97 -5.73
CA LYS A 108 13.42 -4.11 -6.70
C LYS A 108 14.76 -4.42 -6.02
N GLU A 109 15.07 -3.69 -4.96
CA GLU A 109 16.29 -3.90 -4.16
C GLU A 109 16.29 -5.24 -3.43
N SER A 110 15.12 -5.82 -3.20
CA SER A 110 14.95 -7.12 -2.57
C SER A 110 14.90 -8.28 -3.56
N ASP A 111 15.28 -8.04 -4.82
CA ASP A 111 15.33 -9.05 -5.90
C ASP A 111 13.98 -9.69 -6.20
N LYS A 112 12.88 -8.96 -6.04
CA LYS A 112 11.56 -9.43 -6.48
C LYS A 112 11.45 -9.38 -8.00
N GLY A 113 10.64 -10.26 -8.57
CA GLY A 113 10.39 -10.29 -10.01
C GLY A 113 9.36 -9.26 -10.47
N GLY A 114 8.58 -8.74 -9.56
CA GLY A 114 7.55 -7.75 -9.85
C GLY A 114 6.64 -7.52 -8.66
N ILE A 115 5.58 -6.75 -8.91
CA ILE A 115 4.55 -6.44 -7.91
C ILE A 115 3.19 -6.60 -8.59
N ILE A 116 2.25 -7.22 -7.90
CA ILE A 116 0.85 -7.30 -8.34
C ILE A 116 -0.02 -6.53 -7.35
N LEU A 117 -1.08 -5.90 -7.85
CA LEU A 117 -2.06 -5.24 -6.99
C LEU A 117 -3.44 -5.27 -7.65
N THR A 118 -4.46 -5.05 -6.83
CA THR A 118 -5.82 -4.86 -7.31
C THR A 118 -6.33 -3.51 -6.85
N THR A 119 -7.20 -2.90 -7.65
CA THR A 119 -7.86 -1.65 -7.31
C THR A 119 -9.30 -1.68 -7.82
N HIS A 120 -10.19 -1.02 -7.09
CA HIS A 120 -11.60 -0.93 -7.48
C HIS A 120 -11.74 -0.22 -8.82
N ILE A 121 -12.62 -0.73 -9.69
CA ILE A 121 -12.80 -0.21 -11.04
C ILE A 121 -13.24 1.27 -11.05
N ALA A 122 -13.90 1.74 -9.99
CA ALA A 122 -14.32 3.13 -9.86
C ALA A 122 -13.22 4.04 -9.30
N ASN A 123 -12.11 3.48 -8.82
CA ASN A 123 -11.02 4.28 -8.25
C ASN A 123 -10.07 4.78 -9.34
N ILE A 124 -10.52 5.78 -10.08
CA ILE A 124 -9.80 6.32 -11.24
C ILE A 124 -8.47 6.96 -10.83
N ARG A 125 -8.43 7.59 -9.66
CA ARG A 125 -7.19 8.21 -9.14
C ARG A 125 -6.10 7.16 -8.92
N ALA A 126 -6.44 6.03 -8.31
CA ALA A 126 -5.49 4.96 -8.07
C ALA A 126 -4.99 4.34 -9.39
N GLN A 127 -5.90 4.14 -10.35
CA GLN A 127 -5.53 3.62 -11.67
C GLN A 127 -4.50 4.52 -12.34
N ALA A 128 -4.75 5.84 -12.35
CA ALA A 128 -3.82 6.80 -12.95
C ALA A 128 -2.46 6.78 -12.25
N LEU A 129 -2.44 6.67 -10.93
CA LEU A 129 -1.22 6.58 -10.14
C LEU A 129 -0.38 5.36 -10.52
N TYR A 130 -1.01 4.20 -10.60
CA TYR A 130 -0.30 2.96 -10.93
C TYR A 130 0.23 2.98 -12.35
N GLU A 131 -0.55 3.46 -13.31
CA GLU A 131 -0.13 3.58 -14.70
C GLU A 131 1.05 4.55 -14.84
N GLU A 132 1.02 5.68 -14.12
CA GLU A 132 2.13 6.63 -14.10
C GLU A 132 3.42 6.00 -13.58
N LEU A 133 3.32 5.08 -12.62
CA LEU A 133 4.48 4.41 -12.01
C LEU A 133 4.92 3.16 -12.78
N GLY A 134 4.34 2.88 -13.93
CA GLY A 134 4.78 1.81 -14.81
C GLY A 134 4.02 0.50 -14.69
N PHE A 135 2.96 0.45 -13.88
CA PHE A 135 2.09 -0.73 -13.81
C PHE A 135 1.22 -0.83 -15.04
N SER A 136 0.96 -2.05 -15.47
CA SER A 136 0.09 -2.36 -16.61
C SER A 136 -1.17 -3.09 -16.12
N CYS A 137 -2.32 -2.72 -16.66
CA CYS A 137 -3.57 -3.38 -16.34
C CYS A 137 -3.67 -4.72 -17.07
N LEU A 138 -3.92 -5.79 -16.31
CA LEU A 138 -4.11 -7.14 -16.87
C LEU A 138 -5.58 -7.43 -17.18
N GLY A 139 -6.51 -6.67 -16.65
CA GLY A 139 -7.93 -6.88 -16.85
C GLY A 139 -8.72 -6.84 -15.55
N THR A 140 -9.97 -7.30 -15.63
CA THR A 140 -10.90 -7.31 -14.52
C THR A 140 -10.73 -8.52 -13.61
N TYR A 141 -11.16 -8.37 -12.36
CA TYR A 141 -11.09 -9.38 -11.33
C TYR A 141 -12.32 -9.25 -10.42
N LYS A 142 -12.74 -10.35 -9.79
CA LYS A 142 -13.87 -10.38 -8.84
C LYS A 142 -15.14 -9.75 -9.40
N ASN A 143 -15.78 -10.43 -10.35
CA ASN A 143 -17.05 -9.98 -10.97
C ASN A 143 -16.93 -8.59 -11.60
N ALA A 144 -15.78 -8.29 -12.19
CA ALA A 144 -15.50 -7.01 -12.86
C ALA A 144 -15.56 -5.78 -11.94
N LYS A 145 -15.47 -5.96 -10.62
CA LYS A 145 -15.44 -4.85 -9.66
C LYS A 145 -14.04 -4.35 -9.39
N GLU A 146 -13.02 -5.14 -9.70
CA GLU A 146 -11.63 -4.78 -9.49
C GLU A 146 -10.82 -4.99 -10.76
N LEU A 147 -9.73 -4.21 -10.88
CA LEU A 147 -8.72 -4.35 -11.92
C LEU A 147 -7.44 -4.89 -11.29
N ILE A 148 -6.76 -5.76 -12.01
CA ILE A 148 -5.44 -6.26 -11.63
C ILE A 148 -4.39 -5.47 -12.40
N TYR A 149 -3.38 -4.98 -11.68
CA TYR A 149 -2.22 -4.30 -12.24
C TYR A 149 -0.96 -5.08 -11.88
N ILE A 150 0.02 -5.06 -12.79
CA ILE A 150 1.31 -5.70 -12.56
C ILE A 150 2.44 -4.76 -12.98
N LEU A 151 3.50 -4.74 -12.17
CA LEU A 151 4.79 -4.17 -12.52
C LEU A 151 5.79 -5.30 -12.55
N ARG A 152 6.52 -5.44 -13.66
CA ARG A 152 7.57 -6.45 -13.79
C ARG A 152 8.91 -5.75 -13.85
N TYR A 153 9.87 -6.26 -13.08
CA TYR A 153 11.24 -5.82 -13.20
C TYR A 153 11.89 -6.62 -14.34
N THR A 154 12.47 -5.90 -15.30
CA THR A 154 13.17 -6.55 -16.39
C THR A 154 14.61 -6.77 -15.97
N ASP A 155 15.08 -8.03 -16.06
CA ASP A 155 16.49 -8.31 -15.87
C ASP A 155 17.26 -7.75 -17.07
N ALA A 156 18.36 -7.06 -16.81
CA ALA A 156 19.30 -6.70 -17.83
C ALA A 156 20.00 -7.98 -18.28
N ILE A 157 19.73 -8.39 -19.52
CA ILE A 157 20.37 -9.56 -20.11
C ILE A 157 21.66 -9.12 -20.78
#